data_c8a527d913e116376bfb349cbd79eed4
#
_entry.id   c8a527d913e116376bfb349cbd79eed4
#
_cell.length_a   1.000
_cell.length_b   1.000
_cell.length_c   1.000
_cell.angle_alpha   90.00
_cell.angle_beta   90.00
_cell.angle_gamma   90.00
#
_symmetry.space_group_name_H-M   'P 1'
#
loop_
_entity.id
_entity.type
_entity.pdbx_description
1 polymer ?
#
loop_
_entity_poly.entity_id
_entity_poly.type
_entity_poly.pdbx_seq_one_letter_code
_entity_poly.pdbx_strand_id
1 'polypeptide(L)'
;MDNLKFERLRPFPNVNSLMKISLGLIFFTMLSTAFVYAETISVDVDGTSFDIPYTTTGMTVTGIESDTESMSLIFSVDVTDSTGTLNVELERSFFDSIYDDIDDLFFILADGDEAISEEIQTTLQSRSLTIKVPSGTEDLEIIGSAFNNSVEEPIVEEPIVEN
;
A
#
# COMPACT_ATOMS: atom_id res chain seq x y z
N MET A 1 -32.34 -35.95 -57.30
CA MET A 1 -30.99 -35.41 -57.54
C MET A 1 -30.75 -34.36 -56.47
N ASP A 2 -30.24 -34.75 -55.32
CA ASP A 2 -30.01 -33.88 -54.21
C ASP A 2 -28.59 -33.34 -54.27
N ASN A 3 -28.46 -32.03 -54.48
CA ASN A 3 -27.21 -31.30 -54.42
C ASN A 3 -26.81 -31.09 -52.97
N LEU A 4 -25.95 -31.93 -52.43
CA LEU A 4 -25.25 -31.71 -51.17
C LEU A 4 -24.31 -30.52 -51.34
N LYS A 5 -24.71 -29.36 -50.79
CA LYS A 5 -23.81 -28.21 -50.60
C LYS A 5 -22.80 -28.57 -49.54
N PHE A 6 -21.56 -28.87 -49.94
CA PHE A 6 -20.43 -28.91 -49.03
C PHE A 6 -20.19 -27.51 -48.48
N GLU A 7 -20.55 -27.29 -47.20
CA GLU A 7 -20.13 -26.11 -46.47
C GLU A 7 -18.58 -26.10 -46.40
N ARG A 8 -18.03 -25.04 -46.97
CA ARG A 8 -16.56 -24.83 -46.91
C ARG A 8 -16.20 -24.60 -45.46
N LEU A 9 -15.53 -25.60 -44.88
CA LEU A 9 -14.81 -25.44 -43.59
C LEU A 9 -13.90 -24.22 -43.71
N ARG A 10 -14.05 -23.26 -42.81
CA ARG A 10 -13.18 -22.09 -42.79
C ARG A 10 -11.74 -22.54 -42.60
N PRO A 11 -10.76 -22.03 -43.39
CA PRO A 11 -9.39 -22.44 -43.25
C PRO A 11 -8.90 -22.07 -41.85
N PHE A 12 -8.28 -23.02 -41.16
CA PHE A 12 -7.62 -22.76 -39.88
C PHE A 12 -6.57 -21.65 -40.07
N PRO A 13 -6.43 -20.71 -39.13
CA PRO A 13 -5.42 -19.69 -39.20
C PRO A 13 -4.02 -20.36 -39.29
N ASN A 14 -3.15 -19.82 -40.13
CA ASN A 14 -1.81 -20.35 -40.28
C ASN A 14 -0.99 -20.22 -38.98
N VAL A 15 0.05 -21.02 -38.79
CA VAL A 15 0.87 -21.07 -37.59
C VAL A 15 1.42 -19.69 -37.20
N ASN A 16 1.78 -18.86 -38.18
CA ASN A 16 2.27 -17.51 -37.94
C ASN A 16 1.17 -16.58 -37.39
N SER A 17 -0.09 -16.77 -37.82
CA SER A 17 -1.23 -16.03 -37.27
C SER A 17 -1.59 -16.48 -35.85
N LEU A 18 -1.56 -17.79 -35.58
CA LEU A 18 -1.75 -18.34 -34.24
C LEU A 18 -0.67 -17.86 -33.28
N MET A 19 0.59 -17.82 -33.73
CA MET A 19 1.71 -17.34 -32.91
C MET A 19 1.57 -15.84 -32.57
N LYS A 20 1.12 -15.00 -33.51
CA LYS A 20 0.86 -13.57 -33.25
C LYS A 20 -0.31 -13.35 -32.29
N ILE A 21 -1.37 -14.15 -32.43
CA ILE A 21 -2.53 -14.09 -31.53
C ILE A 21 -2.13 -14.55 -30.12
N SER A 22 -1.38 -15.64 -30.00
CA SER A 22 -0.87 -16.17 -28.73
C SER A 22 0.08 -15.15 -28.06
N LEU A 23 1.00 -14.55 -28.80
CA LEU A 23 1.91 -13.53 -28.28
C LEU A 23 1.16 -12.28 -27.82
N GLY A 24 0.13 -11.84 -28.57
CA GLY A 24 -0.73 -10.73 -28.21
C GLY A 24 -1.55 -11.02 -26.93
N LEU A 25 -2.01 -12.25 -26.78
CA LEU A 25 -2.78 -12.67 -25.61
C LEU A 25 -1.91 -12.76 -24.34
N ILE A 26 -0.66 -13.26 -24.48
CA ILE A 26 0.33 -13.27 -23.40
C ILE A 26 0.69 -11.84 -23.00
N PHE A 27 0.91 -10.95 -23.97
CA PHE A 27 1.22 -9.54 -23.69
C PHE A 27 0.04 -8.83 -23.02
N PHE A 28 -1.18 -9.12 -23.45
CA PHE A 28 -2.39 -8.58 -22.83
C PHE A 28 -2.59 -9.07 -21.39
N THR A 29 -2.34 -10.35 -21.13
CA THR A 29 -2.40 -10.90 -19.76
C THR A 29 -1.32 -10.33 -18.85
N MET A 30 -0.12 -10.03 -19.35
CA MET A 30 0.92 -9.36 -18.58
C MET A 30 0.57 -7.90 -18.25
N LEU A 31 -0.12 -7.20 -19.16
CA LEU A 31 -0.56 -5.83 -18.93
C LEU A 31 -1.76 -5.72 -17.99
N SER A 32 -2.59 -6.77 -17.88
CA SER A 32 -3.79 -6.76 -17.03
C SER A 32 -3.51 -7.08 -15.55
N THR A 33 -2.28 -7.43 -15.18
CA THR A 33 -1.95 -7.88 -13.81
C THR A 33 -1.43 -6.80 -12.87
N ALA A 34 -1.45 -5.52 -13.24
CA ALA A 34 -0.81 -4.51 -12.40
C ALA A 34 -1.50 -3.14 -12.33
N PHE A 35 -2.81 -3.10 -12.33
CA PHE A 35 -3.47 -1.91 -11.75
C PHE A 35 -3.91 -2.24 -10.33
N VAL A 36 -2.95 -2.46 -9.44
CA VAL A 36 -3.18 -2.22 -8.03
C VAL A 36 -3.24 -0.70 -7.89
N TYR A 37 -4.44 -0.14 -7.82
CA TYR A 37 -4.59 1.26 -7.48
C TYR A 37 -4.13 1.40 -6.03
N ALA A 38 -3.00 2.08 -5.81
CA ALA A 38 -2.67 2.56 -4.50
C ALA A 38 -3.76 3.58 -4.13
N GLU A 39 -4.45 3.33 -3.03
CA GLU A 39 -5.33 4.30 -2.40
C GLU A 39 -4.48 5.20 -1.50
N THR A 40 -5.01 6.36 -1.14
CA THR A 40 -4.35 7.26 -0.22
C THR A 40 -5.35 7.64 0.86
N ILE A 41 -4.94 7.58 2.11
CA ILE A 41 -5.72 8.07 3.25
C ILE A 41 -4.92 9.14 3.97
N SER A 42 -5.60 10.22 4.36
CA SER A 42 -4.95 11.33 5.07
C SER A 42 -5.21 11.20 6.57
N VAL A 43 -4.17 11.39 7.37
CA VAL A 43 -4.21 11.43 8.84
C VAL A 43 -3.75 12.80 9.33
N ASP A 44 -4.40 13.32 10.37
CA ASP A 44 -3.96 14.55 11.06
C ASP A 44 -3.08 14.17 12.26
N VAL A 45 -1.92 14.81 12.36
CA VAL A 45 -1.03 14.71 13.52
C VAL A 45 -0.70 16.13 13.98
N ASP A 46 -1.18 16.51 15.14
CA ASP A 46 -0.98 17.83 15.74
C ASP A 46 -1.33 19.01 14.80
N GLY A 47 -2.38 18.84 13.96
CA GLY A 47 -2.86 19.88 13.04
C GLY A 47 -2.14 19.88 11.69
N THR A 48 -1.27 18.92 11.43
CA THR A 48 -0.63 18.69 10.13
C THR A 48 -1.21 17.44 9.48
N SER A 49 -1.65 17.54 8.23
CA SER A 49 -2.20 16.41 7.49
C SER A 49 -1.11 15.71 6.68
N PHE A 50 -1.06 14.37 6.79
CA PHE A 50 -0.13 13.51 6.07
C PHE A 50 -0.90 12.49 5.24
N ASP A 51 -0.44 12.25 4.01
CA ASP A 51 -1.03 11.30 3.08
C ASP A 51 -0.28 9.96 3.14
N ILE A 52 -1.01 8.87 3.39
CA ILE A 52 -0.45 7.53 3.50
C ILE A 52 -0.94 6.69 2.32
N PRO A 53 -0.05 6.30 1.39
CA PRO A 53 -0.36 5.37 0.32
C PRO A 53 -0.56 3.95 0.86
N TYR A 54 -1.63 3.28 0.43
CA TYR A 54 -1.89 1.91 0.82
C TYR A 54 -2.60 1.11 -0.28
N THR A 55 -2.61 -0.20 -0.13
CA THR A 55 -3.45 -1.12 -0.91
C THR A 55 -4.02 -2.19 -0.02
N THR A 56 -5.23 -2.66 -0.31
CA THR A 56 -5.89 -3.72 0.43
C THR A 56 -6.27 -4.90 -0.46
N THR A 57 -6.37 -6.07 0.15
CA THR A 57 -6.96 -7.26 -0.46
C THR A 57 -7.79 -7.98 0.58
N GLY A 58 -9.07 -8.29 0.27
CA GLY A 58 -9.99 -8.97 1.17
C GLY A 58 -10.42 -8.14 2.39
N MET A 59 -10.22 -6.83 2.34
CA MET A 59 -10.61 -5.86 3.36
C MET A 59 -10.70 -4.45 2.77
N THR A 60 -11.27 -3.52 3.53
CA THR A 60 -11.29 -2.08 3.23
C THR A 60 -10.81 -1.30 4.44
N VAL A 61 -10.14 -0.16 4.21
CA VAL A 61 -9.83 0.84 5.23
C VAL A 61 -10.96 1.87 5.23
N THR A 62 -11.56 2.11 6.38
CA THR A 62 -12.70 3.02 6.54
C THR A 62 -12.32 4.35 7.20
N GLY A 63 -11.19 4.38 7.91
CA GLY A 63 -10.65 5.55 8.57
C GLY A 63 -9.22 5.35 9.05
N ILE A 64 -8.60 6.45 9.49
CA ILE A 64 -7.30 6.45 10.17
C ILE A 64 -7.28 7.56 11.22
N GLU A 65 -6.68 7.26 12.35
CA GLU A 65 -6.41 8.21 13.43
C GLU A 65 -4.95 8.09 13.88
N SER A 66 -4.42 9.18 14.44
CA SER A 66 -3.09 9.18 15.08
C SER A 66 -3.27 9.24 16.59
N ASP A 67 -2.50 8.44 17.31
CA ASP A 67 -2.32 8.56 18.76
C ASP A 67 -0.88 8.95 19.05
N THR A 68 -0.68 10.21 19.40
CA THR A 68 0.66 10.75 19.68
C THR A 68 1.18 10.37 21.06
N GLU A 69 0.32 9.87 21.97
CA GLU A 69 0.74 9.39 23.28
C GLU A 69 1.37 7.99 23.19
N SER A 70 0.75 7.11 22.40
CA SER A 70 1.26 5.75 22.14
C SER A 70 2.20 5.67 20.94
N MET A 71 2.40 6.78 20.21
CA MET A 71 3.17 6.83 18.96
C MET A 71 2.62 5.83 17.94
N SER A 72 1.31 5.87 17.68
CA SER A 72 0.66 4.90 16.81
C SER A 72 -0.27 5.52 15.77
N LEU A 73 -0.46 4.77 14.67
CA LEU A 73 -1.46 4.99 13.64
C LEU A 73 -2.52 3.89 13.78
N ILE A 74 -3.78 4.28 13.94
CA ILE A 74 -4.91 3.36 14.10
C ILE A 74 -5.76 3.41 12.84
N PHE A 75 -5.77 2.31 12.08
CA PHE A 75 -6.60 2.14 10.89
C PHE A 75 -7.90 1.46 11.29
N SER A 76 -9.04 2.10 11.05
CA SER A 76 -10.34 1.42 11.13
C SER A 76 -10.55 0.60 9.86
N VAL A 77 -10.85 -0.68 9.99
CA VAL A 77 -10.90 -1.63 8.89
C VAL A 77 -12.17 -2.46 8.90
N ASP A 78 -12.58 -2.93 7.71
CA ASP A 78 -13.64 -3.93 7.54
C ASP A 78 -13.08 -5.11 6.71
N VAL A 79 -12.91 -6.25 7.36
CA VAL A 79 -12.31 -7.46 6.75
C VAL A 79 -13.42 -8.32 6.18
N THR A 80 -13.51 -8.38 4.85
CA THR A 80 -14.55 -9.10 4.11
C THR A 80 -14.22 -10.57 3.85
N ASP A 81 -12.93 -10.91 3.80
CA ASP A 81 -12.45 -12.28 3.60
C ASP A 81 -12.08 -12.95 4.95
N SER A 82 -11.67 -14.22 4.92
CA SER A 82 -11.16 -14.91 6.11
C SER A 82 -9.87 -14.30 6.66
N THR A 83 -9.14 -13.58 5.82
CA THR A 83 -7.92 -12.82 6.17
C THR A 83 -7.78 -11.69 5.17
N GLY A 84 -7.71 -10.47 5.66
CA GLY A 84 -7.36 -9.30 4.89
C GLY A 84 -5.84 -9.13 4.75
N THR A 85 -5.43 -8.30 3.84
CA THR A 85 -4.04 -7.86 3.69
C THR A 85 -4.04 -6.37 3.49
N LEU A 86 -3.27 -5.65 4.30
CA LEU A 86 -2.92 -4.24 4.12
C LEU A 86 -1.46 -4.15 3.71
N ASN A 87 -1.19 -3.47 2.59
CA ASN A 87 0.16 -2.99 2.28
C ASN A 87 0.14 -1.47 2.46
N VAL A 88 1.05 -0.95 3.25
CA VAL A 88 1.14 0.48 3.57
C VAL A 88 2.57 0.95 3.37
N GLU A 89 2.73 2.18 2.85
CA GLU A 89 4.01 2.85 2.76
C GLU A 89 4.03 4.03 3.74
N LEU A 90 5.00 4.02 4.65
CA LEU A 90 5.18 5.02 5.70
C LEU A 90 6.41 5.86 5.39
N GLU A 91 6.23 7.15 5.17
CA GLU A 91 7.34 8.08 4.98
C GLU A 91 8.05 8.34 6.32
N ARG A 92 9.38 8.17 6.35
CA ARG A 92 10.20 8.37 7.55
C ARG A 92 10.19 9.82 8.06
N SER A 93 9.95 10.78 7.17
CA SER A 93 9.78 12.19 7.53
C SER A 93 8.53 12.45 8.35
N PHE A 94 7.57 11.52 8.32
CA PHE A 94 6.31 11.59 9.03
C PHE A 94 6.26 10.63 10.23
N PHE A 95 6.49 9.33 9.99
CA PHE A 95 6.34 8.29 11.00
C PHE A 95 7.38 7.18 10.83
N ASP A 96 8.10 6.87 11.90
CA ASP A 96 9.16 5.87 11.85
C ASP A 96 9.25 5.05 13.15
N SER A 97 9.98 3.95 13.10
CA SER A 97 10.37 3.16 14.26
C SER A 97 11.89 3.05 14.31
N ILE A 98 12.49 3.76 15.26
CA ILE A 98 13.94 3.87 15.44
C ILE A 98 14.25 3.68 16.92
N TYR A 99 15.29 2.89 17.20
CA TYR A 99 15.86 2.74 18.52
C TYR A 99 17.39 2.92 18.45
N ASP A 100 17.92 3.85 19.21
CA ASP A 100 19.37 4.16 19.30
C ASP A 100 20.00 4.46 17.90
N ASP A 101 19.30 5.28 17.10
CA ASP A 101 19.64 5.66 15.71
C ASP A 101 19.67 4.48 14.70
N ILE A 102 19.09 3.34 15.07
CA ILE A 102 18.98 2.17 14.21
C ILE A 102 17.50 1.87 13.93
N ASP A 103 17.19 1.42 12.72
CA ASP A 103 15.87 0.97 12.37
C ASP A 103 15.40 -0.13 13.32
N ASP A 104 14.24 0.07 13.95
CA ASP A 104 13.57 -0.91 14.78
C ASP A 104 12.29 -1.40 14.10
N LEU A 105 11.72 -2.49 14.56
CA LEU A 105 10.49 -3.04 14.01
C LEU A 105 9.29 -2.20 14.47
N PHE A 106 8.31 -2.04 13.57
CA PHE A 106 7.00 -1.60 13.97
C PHE A 106 6.30 -2.72 14.76
N PHE A 107 5.57 -2.36 15.81
CA PHE A 107 4.73 -3.30 16.52
C PHE A 107 3.29 -3.17 16.05
N ILE A 108 2.69 -4.27 15.60
CA ILE A 108 1.40 -4.25 14.92
C ILE A 108 0.37 -5.02 15.74
N LEU A 109 -0.76 -4.38 16.02
CA LEU A 109 -1.89 -4.99 16.74
C LEU A 109 -3.16 -4.99 15.87
N ALA A 110 -3.91 -6.08 15.93
CA ALA A 110 -5.26 -6.22 15.39
C ALA A 110 -6.20 -6.43 16.58
N ASP A 111 -7.07 -5.46 16.89
CA ASP A 111 -7.94 -5.43 18.07
C ASP A 111 -7.19 -5.69 19.40
N GLY A 112 -5.93 -5.24 19.47
CA GLY A 112 -5.06 -5.40 20.64
C GLY A 112 -4.26 -6.71 20.70
N ASP A 113 -4.44 -7.63 19.76
CA ASP A 113 -3.64 -8.84 19.60
C ASP A 113 -2.54 -8.65 18.55
N GLU A 114 -1.36 -9.23 18.75
CA GLU A 114 -0.24 -9.12 17.82
C GLU A 114 -0.59 -9.69 16.44
N ALA A 115 -0.45 -8.86 15.39
CA ALA A 115 -0.72 -9.22 14.00
C ALA A 115 0.56 -9.68 13.28
N ILE A 116 0.39 -10.55 12.28
CA ILE A 116 1.50 -10.98 11.42
C ILE A 116 1.81 -9.87 10.43
N SER A 117 3.03 -9.37 10.46
CA SER A 117 3.53 -8.35 9.54
C SER A 117 4.89 -8.70 8.98
N GLU A 118 5.20 -8.14 7.81
CA GLU A 118 6.49 -8.24 7.14
C GLU A 118 6.85 -6.89 6.56
N GLU A 119 8.05 -6.41 6.83
CA GLU A 119 8.60 -5.25 6.16
C GLU A 119 9.20 -5.69 4.82
N ILE A 120 8.57 -5.27 3.71
CA ILE A 120 8.91 -5.72 2.35
C ILE A 120 9.91 -4.81 1.65
N GLN A 121 10.03 -3.57 2.12
CA GLN A 121 10.98 -2.58 1.59
C GLN A 121 11.33 -1.54 2.63
N THR A 122 12.63 -1.26 2.75
CA THR A 122 13.19 -0.18 3.58
C THR A 122 14.09 0.68 2.73
N THR A 123 13.82 1.98 2.71
CA THR A 123 14.64 2.99 2.02
C THR A 123 15.07 4.08 3.01
N LEU A 124 15.82 5.07 2.55
CA LEU A 124 16.13 6.27 3.35
C LEU A 124 14.91 7.20 3.51
N GLN A 125 13.88 7.05 2.67
CA GLN A 125 12.70 7.93 2.63
C GLN A 125 11.46 7.27 3.19
N SER A 126 11.29 5.95 3.01
CA SER A 126 10.07 5.24 3.39
C SER A 126 10.32 3.80 3.80
N ARG A 127 9.35 3.24 4.51
CA ARG A 127 9.26 1.83 4.88
C ARG A 127 7.92 1.27 4.43
N SER A 128 7.94 0.09 3.79
CA SER A 128 6.73 -0.56 3.28
C SER A 128 6.46 -1.83 4.05
N LEU A 129 5.25 -1.94 4.60
CA LEU A 129 4.80 -3.07 5.40
C LEU A 129 3.70 -3.84 4.68
N THR A 130 3.72 -5.16 4.80
CA THR A 130 2.59 -6.05 4.49
C THR A 130 2.06 -6.62 5.79
N ILE A 131 0.78 -6.39 6.08
CA ILE A 131 0.15 -6.80 7.33
C ILE A 131 -1.00 -7.76 7.02
N LYS A 132 -1.06 -8.90 7.72
CA LYS A 132 -2.16 -9.86 7.66
C LYS A 132 -3.16 -9.56 8.75
N VAL A 133 -4.39 -9.27 8.33
CA VAL A 133 -5.47 -8.83 9.22
C VAL A 133 -6.52 -9.94 9.32
N PRO A 134 -6.73 -10.54 10.52
CA PRO A 134 -7.74 -11.57 10.72
C PRO A 134 -9.16 -11.09 10.41
N SER A 135 -10.06 -12.01 10.06
CA SER A 135 -11.48 -11.65 9.90
C SER A 135 -12.10 -11.18 11.22
N GLY A 136 -12.91 -10.15 11.13
CA GLY A 136 -13.59 -9.56 12.29
C GLY A 136 -12.77 -8.52 13.03
N THR A 137 -11.54 -8.20 12.58
CA THR A 137 -10.77 -7.06 13.08
C THR A 137 -11.46 -5.77 12.68
N GLU A 138 -11.62 -4.86 13.65
CA GLU A 138 -12.18 -3.52 13.46
C GLU A 138 -11.07 -2.45 13.47
N ASP A 139 -10.05 -2.61 14.34
CA ASP A 139 -8.95 -1.69 14.51
C ASP A 139 -7.59 -2.38 14.28
N LEU A 140 -6.79 -1.78 13.41
CA LEU A 140 -5.42 -2.20 13.12
C LEU A 140 -4.48 -1.07 13.54
N GLU A 141 -3.66 -1.32 14.56
CA GLU A 141 -2.75 -0.34 15.12
C GLU A 141 -1.31 -0.64 14.69
N ILE A 142 -0.62 0.40 14.18
CA ILE A 142 0.80 0.38 13.83
C ILE A 142 1.52 1.28 14.82
N ILE A 143 2.33 0.71 15.70
CA ILE A 143 3.08 1.41 16.72
C ILE A 143 4.51 1.59 16.26
N GLY A 144 4.97 2.84 16.23
CA GLY A 144 6.34 3.22 15.94
C GLY A 144 7.06 3.76 17.18
N SER A 145 8.05 4.59 16.96
CA SER A 145 8.78 5.27 18.04
C SER A 145 8.76 6.78 17.93
N ALA A 146 8.39 7.35 16.77
CA ALA A 146 8.38 8.78 16.54
C ALA A 146 7.38 9.21 15.47
N PHE A 147 6.68 10.31 15.72
CA PHE A 147 6.12 11.19 14.70
C PHE A 147 7.14 12.30 14.44
N ASN A 148 7.67 12.36 13.24
CA ASN A 148 8.65 13.36 12.84
C ASN A 148 7.91 14.58 12.26
N ASN A 149 7.37 15.43 13.11
CA ASN A 149 6.75 16.70 12.72
C ASN A 149 7.85 17.74 12.43
N SER A 150 8.74 17.49 11.49
CA SER A 150 9.66 18.51 11.03
C SER A 150 8.92 19.50 10.11
N VAL A 151 8.13 20.37 10.70
CA VAL A 151 7.94 21.70 10.10
C VAL A 151 9.31 22.35 10.17
N GLU A 152 10.05 22.34 9.07
CA GLU A 152 11.21 23.22 8.93
C GLU A 152 10.69 24.64 9.16
N GLU A 153 10.90 25.17 10.36
CA GLU A 153 10.70 26.60 10.59
C GLU A 153 11.56 27.33 9.56
N PRO A 154 11.00 28.27 8.77
CA PRO A 154 11.78 29.01 7.80
C PRO A 154 12.90 29.71 8.59
N ILE A 155 14.15 29.42 8.23
CA ILE A 155 15.34 30.08 8.78
C ILE A 155 15.14 31.56 8.50
N VAL A 156 14.74 32.33 9.52
CA VAL A 156 14.73 33.79 9.46
C VAL A 156 16.19 34.19 9.51
N GLU A 157 16.80 34.46 8.35
CA GLU A 157 18.09 35.10 8.27
C GLU A 157 17.95 36.48 8.93
N GLU A 158 18.52 36.63 10.13
CA GLU A 158 18.66 37.94 10.74
C GLU A 158 19.52 38.83 9.84
N PRO A 159 19.12 40.07 9.54
CA PRO A 159 19.89 40.96 8.72
C PRO A 159 21.24 41.28 9.44
N ILE A 160 22.35 40.98 8.74
CA ILE A 160 23.69 41.34 9.17
C ILE A 160 23.74 42.86 9.27
N VAL A 161 23.81 43.40 10.47
CA VAL A 161 24.07 44.81 10.71
C VAL A 161 25.59 45.01 10.56
N GLU A 162 26.01 45.48 9.38
CA GLU A 162 27.39 46.02 9.23
C GLU A 162 27.52 47.30 10.04
N ASN A 163 28.51 47.33 10.94
CA ASN A 163 29.01 48.52 11.64
C ASN A 163 30.22 49.06 10.90
#